data_c4041ebbdddd7116a8cc5d7c56de1e07
#
_entry.id   c4041ebbdddd7116a8cc5d7c56de1e07
#
_cell.length_a   1.000
_cell.length_b   1.000
_cell.length_c   1.000
_cell.angle_alpha   90.00
_cell.angle_beta   90.00
_cell.angle_gamma   90.00
#
_symmetry.space_group_name_H-M   'P 1'
#
loop_
_entity.id
_entity.type
_entity.pdbx_description
1 polymer ?
#
loop_
_entity_poly.entity_id
_entity_poly.type
_entity_poly.pdbx_seq_one_letter_code
_entity_poly.pdbx_strand_id
1 'polypeptide(L)'
;MPFAPFILNSQRARIVAVAALLMLLFLPIGTSAQDVPELQINSKRYIVLDADNGNIYVQKNADEQVAIASLTKVFTAVQALEMASLDTEITTDDSDMVDPANNTYMGFGPGETYTLLDMIYGMMLPSGNDAAHAVARSLGYQEGDTPDQSVERFVGWMNQRNADLGLTNTHLLNPTGWGVEGHYSTARDVATFVRYALTFPDLVEAMGTRSYTTDSGLTVTNTNKLLSEFDLLDGGKTGYDNDSGYCLIEFASLDDSTMISVTLDGVAPGDWYDDNRVLLNYAFDTKSEMADQNEAFSGNVASYLDPAAGQLARSAQVGGSFASTDTLVAATIKEPEAETSTFAVKPTPETNSVANKIGDQGIWVAAGTVAALVLLRGIWAFRRHRHDDQASLA
;
A
#
# COMPACT_ATOMS: atom_id res chain seq x y z
N MET A 1 -61.20 -44.36 -36.31
CA MET A 1 -60.89 -44.43 -34.89
C MET A 1 -60.79 -43.02 -34.38
N PRO A 2 -61.69 -42.56 -33.48
CA PRO A 2 -61.61 -41.17 -32.99
C PRO A 2 -60.65 -41.07 -31.83
N PHE A 3 -59.77 -40.06 -31.86
CA PHE A 3 -58.86 -39.68 -30.76
C PHE A 3 -59.69 -39.11 -29.60
N ALA A 4 -59.58 -39.72 -28.41
CA ALA A 4 -60.16 -39.22 -27.21
C ALA A 4 -59.31 -38.05 -26.66
N PRO A 5 -59.92 -36.93 -26.22
CA PRO A 5 -59.15 -35.83 -25.62
C PRO A 5 -58.73 -36.22 -24.20
N PHE A 6 -57.42 -36.05 -23.94
CA PHE A 6 -56.83 -36.21 -22.60
C PHE A 6 -57.27 -35.03 -21.73
N ILE A 7 -58.33 -35.23 -20.90
CA ILE A 7 -58.77 -34.24 -19.92
C ILE A 7 -57.86 -34.36 -18.69
N LEU A 8 -56.87 -33.46 -18.54
CA LEU A 8 -56.09 -33.38 -17.34
C LEU A 8 -56.99 -32.95 -16.16
N ASN A 9 -57.10 -33.80 -15.15
CA ASN A 9 -57.88 -33.52 -13.95
C ASN A 9 -57.39 -32.22 -13.28
N SER A 10 -58.26 -31.26 -13.01
CA SER A 10 -57.97 -29.91 -12.53
C SER A 10 -57.10 -29.87 -11.26
N GLN A 11 -57.15 -30.90 -10.43
CA GLN A 11 -56.29 -31.00 -9.26
C GLN A 11 -54.80 -31.33 -9.63
N ARG A 12 -54.57 -32.16 -10.65
CA ARG A 12 -53.19 -32.46 -11.12
C ARG A 12 -52.55 -31.26 -11.81
N ALA A 13 -53.36 -30.47 -12.55
CA ALA A 13 -52.87 -29.24 -13.16
C ALA A 13 -52.50 -28.18 -12.09
N ARG A 14 -53.22 -28.09 -10.98
CA ARG A 14 -52.89 -27.19 -9.86
C ARG A 14 -51.62 -27.64 -9.13
N ILE A 15 -51.41 -28.93 -8.91
CA ILE A 15 -50.21 -29.46 -8.28
C ILE A 15 -48.95 -29.21 -9.15
N VAL A 16 -49.07 -29.42 -10.46
CA VAL A 16 -47.96 -29.11 -11.40
C VAL A 16 -47.64 -27.63 -11.44
N ALA A 17 -48.67 -26.75 -11.42
CA ALA A 17 -48.48 -25.29 -11.42
C ALA A 17 -47.81 -24.82 -10.11
N VAL A 18 -48.20 -25.37 -8.95
CA VAL A 18 -47.57 -25.04 -7.65
C VAL A 18 -46.13 -25.56 -7.57
N ALA A 19 -45.88 -26.78 -8.09
CA ALA A 19 -44.53 -27.31 -8.15
C ALA A 19 -43.61 -26.51 -9.08
N ALA A 20 -44.10 -26.04 -10.24
CA ALA A 20 -43.37 -25.18 -11.16
C ALA A 20 -43.09 -23.78 -10.54
N LEU A 21 -44.07 -23.22 -9.78
CA LEU A 21 -43.86 -21.96 -9.08
C LEU A 21 -42.87 -22.08 -7.93
N LEU A 22 -42.85 -23.20 -7.21
CA LEU A 22 -41.85 -23.49 -6.18
C LEU A 22 -40.44 -23.75 -6.78
N MET A 23 -40.34 -24.35 -7.96
CA MET A 23 -39.06 -24.48 -8.67
C MET A 23 -38.46 -23.15 -9.13
N LEU A 24 -39.32 -22.17 -9.45
CA LEU A 24 -38.85 -20.80 -9.80
C LEU A 24 -38.26 -20.05 -8.59
N LEU A 25 -38.67 -20.39 -7.36
CA LEU A 25 -38.11 -19.82 -6.13
C LEU A 25 -36.74 -20.39 -5.75
N PHE A 26 -36.31 -21.49 -6.36
CA PHE A 26 -34.98 -22.10 -6.16
C PHE A 26 -34.02 -21.90 -7.34
N LEU A 27 -34.35 -21.02 -8.28
CA LEU A 27 -33.32 -20.58 -9.22
C LEU A 27 -32.25 -19.85 -8.41
N PRO A 28 -30.98 -20.27 -8.50
CA PRO A 28 -29.91 -19.53 -7.86
C PRO A 28 -29.99 -18.12 -8.42
N ILE A 29 -30.23 -17.13 -7.55
CA ILE A 29 -29.97 -15.73 -7.87
C ILE A 29 -28.47 -15.73 -8.16
N GLY A 30 -28.10 -15.74 -9.44
CA GLY A 30 -26.73 -15.57 -9.85
C GLY A 30 -26.30 -14.24 -9.26
N THR A 31 -25.50 -14.30 -8.18
CA THR A 31 -24.69 -13.16 -7.81
C THR A 31 -23.81 -12.92 -9.03
N SER A 32 -24.10 -11.91 -9.79
CA SER A 32 -23.20 -11.35 -10.77
C SER A 32 -21.91 -11.09 -9.96
N ALA A 33 -20.90 -11.91 -10.15
CA ALA A 33 -19.55 -11.48 -9.80
C ALA A 33 -19.39 -10.18 -10.58
N GLN A 34 -19.32 -9.04 -9.88
CA GLN A 34 -18.88 -7.81 -10.52
C GLN A 34 -17.59 -8.17 -11.21
N ASP A 35 -17.54 -8.02 -12.54
CA ASP A 35 -16.30 -8.12 -13.29
C ASP A 35 -15.40 -7.01 -12.72
N VAL A 36 -14.53 -7.38 -11.77
CA VAL A 36 -13.46 -6.50 -11.32
C VAL A 36 -12.65 -6.20 -12.57
N PRO A 37 -12.51 -4.93 -12.99
CA PRO A 37 -11.76 -4.60 -14.19
C PRO A 37 -10.37 -5.24 -14.05
N GLU A 38 -9.94 -5.99 -15.06
CA GLU A 38 -8.60 -6.58 -15.06
C GLU A 38 -7.59 -5.43 -15.09
N LEU A 39 -7.01 -5.14 -13.92
CA LEU A 39 -5.99 -4.12 -13.80
C LEU A 39 -4.76 -4.55 -14.59
N GLN A 40 -4.29 -3.68 -15.49
CA GLN A 40 -3.07 -3.91 -16.25
C GLN A 40 -1.86 -3.58 -15.37
N ILE A 41 -1.42 -4.55 -14.57
CA ILE A 41 -0.30 -4.45 -13.64
C ILE A 41 0.82 -5.38 -14.14
N ASN A 42 2.01 -4.82 -14.37
CA ASN A 42 3.18 -5.55 -14.85
C ASN A 42 3.98 -6.21 -13.73
N SER A 43 3.93 -5.65 -12.52
CA SER A 43 4.59 -6.21 -11.34
C SER A 43 3.99 -7.58 -10.98
N LYS A 44 4.85 -8.53 -10.62
CA LYS A 44 4.41 -9.90 -10.34
C LYS A 44 3.71 -10.06 -9.00
N ARG A 45 4.06 -9.19 -8.04
CA ARG A 45 3.50 -9.19 -6.69
C ARG A 45 3.10 -7.78 -6.33
N TYR A 46 1.88 -7.62 -5.85
CA TYR A 46 1.41 -6.31 -5.46
C TYR A 46 0.29 -6.37 -4.44
N ILE A 47 0.10 -5.26 -3.76
CA ILE A 47 -1.00 -5.00 -2.85
C ILE A 47 -1.30 -3.51 -2.83
N VAL A 48 -2.57 -3.14 -2.69
CA VAL A 48 -2.97 -1.80 -2.29
C VAL A 48 -3.99 -1.89 -1.16
N LEU A 49 -3.81 -1.06 -0.16
CA LEU A 49 -4.63 -1.05 1.04
C LEU A 49 -4.81 0.37 1.59
N ASP A 50 -5.84 0.51 2.41
CA ASP A 50 -6.13 1.71 3.19
C ASP A 50 -5.18 1.77 4.41
N ALA A 51 -4.47 2.88 4.56
CA ALA A 51 -3.51 3.06 5.64
C ALA A 51 -4.19 3.09 7.02
N ASP A 52 -5.38 3.65 7.12
CA ASP A 52 -6.06 3.87 8.40
C ASP A 52 -6.57 2.56 9.00
N ASN A 53 -7.23 1.74 8.20
CA ASN A 53 -7.92 0.54 8.67
C ASN A 53 -7.31 -0.78 8.15
N GLY A 54 -6.42 -0.74 7.16
CA GLY A 54 -5.76 -1.91 6.56
C GLY A 54 -6.61 -2.68 5.57
N ASN A 55 -7.74 -2.18 5.14
CA ASN A 55 -8.58 -2.81 4.14
C ASN A 55 -7.83 -2.97 2.81
N ILE A 56 -7.73 -4.20 2.31
CA ILE A 56 -7.01 -4.53 1.09
C ILE A 56 -7.97 -4.50 -0.09
N TYR A 57 -7.80 -3.53 -1.00
CA TYR A 57 -8.66 -3.38 -2.17
C TYR A 57 -8.30 -4.33 -3.29
N VAL A 58 -7.02 -4.55 -3.55
CA VAL A 58 -6.56 -5.56 -4.50
C VAL A 58 -5.16 -6.06 -4.12
N GLN A 59 -4.89 -7.33 -4.45
CA GLN A 59 -3.60 -7.97 -4.22
C GLN A 59 -3.38 -9.11 -5.19
N LYS A 60 -2.10 -9.38 -5.48
CA LYS A 60 -1.67 -10.55 -6.25
C LYS A 60 -0.36 -11.07 -5.70
N ASN A 61 -0.29 -12.36 -5.42
CA ASN A 61 0.91 -13.02 -4.89
C ASN A 61 1.52 -12.29 -3.69
N ALA A 62 0.69 -11.60 -2.89
CA ALA A 62 1.14 -10.66 -1.86
C ALA A 62 1.85 -11.34 -0.68
N ASP A 63 1.73 -12.64 -0.54
CA ASP A 63 2.34 -13.45 0.54
C ASP A 63 3.58 -14.23 0.07
N GLU A 64 3.99 -14.10 -1.18
CA GLU A 64 5.21 -14.73 -1.68
C GLU A 64 6.46 -14.00 -1.16
N GLN A 65 7.38 -14.75 -0.53
CA GLN A 65 8.67 -14.25 -0.03
C GLN A 65 9.60 -13.98 -1.20
N VAL A 66 10.10 -12.73 -1.28
CA VAL A 66 11.04 -12.29 -2.31
C VAL A 66 12.01 -11.26 -1.75
N ALA A 67 13.13 -11.04 -2.43
CA ALA A 67 14.01 -9.93 -2.16
C ALA A 67 13.27 -8.60 -2.37
N ILE A 68 13.49 -7.63 -1.49
CA ILE A 68 12.79 -6.34 -1.49
C ILE A 68 13.71 -5.15 -1.76
N ALA A 69 14.98 -5.42 -2.00
CA ALA A 69 16.01 -4.41 -2.23
C ALA A 69 15.95 -3.26 -1.20
N SER A 70 16.17 -2.04 -1.65
CA SER A 70 16.23 -0.84 -0.81
C SER A 70 14.92 -0.45 -0.12
N LEU A 71 13.81 -1.17 -0.29
CA LEU A 71 12.64 -0.99 0.57
C LEU A 71 12.98 -1.31 2.04
N THR A 72 14.00 -2.15 2.27
CA THR A 72 14.59 -2.44 3.58
C THR A 72 14.96 -1.18 4.36
N LYS A 73 15.36 -0.09 3.70
CA LYS A 73 15.76 1.15 4.37
C LYS A 73 14.61 1.85 5.12
N VAL A 74 13.36 1.56 4.76
CA VAL A 74 12.20 2.02 5.56
C VAL A 74 12.20 1.33 6.92
N PHE A 75 12.52 0.04 6.98
CA PHE A 75 12.66 -0.71 8.23
C PHE A 75 13.85 -0.19 9.06
N THR A 76 14.96 0.11 8.41
CA THR A 76 16.16 0.70 9.04
C THR A 76 15.84 2.06 9.65
N ALA A 77 15.14 2.92 8.92
CA ALA A 77 14.78 4.26 9.40
C ALA A 77 13.82 4.20 10.60
N VAL A 78 12.79 3.36 10.54
CA VAL A 78 11.88 3.15 11.68
C VAL A 78 12.62 2.66 12.91
N GLN A 79 13.48 1.64 12.77
CA GLN A 79 14.28 1.13 13.88
C GLN A 79 15.17 2.22 14.48
N ALA A 80 15.78 3.07 13.66
CA ALA A 80 16.61 4.18 14.13
C ALA A 80 15.78 5.24 14.87
N LEU A 81 14.62 5.62 14.36
CA LEU A 81 13.71 6.60 14.98
C LEU A 81 13.13 6.12 16.31
N GLU A 82 12.99 4.82 16.51
CA GLU A 82 12.58 4.24 17.79
C GLU A 82 13.70 4.26 18.85
N MET A 83 14.95 4.37 18.42
CA MET A 83 16.11 4.27 19.30
C MET A 83 16.75 5.61 19.64
N ALA A 84 16.64 6.60 18.77
CA ALA A 84 17.38 7.84 18.86
C ALA A 84 16.57 9.05 18.40
N SER A 85 16.90 10.23 18.93
CA SER A 85 16.33 11.50 18.50
C SER A 85 16.96 11.95 17.18
N LEU A 86 16.25 12.81 16.44
CA LEU A 86 16.67 13.28 15.11
C LEU A 86 17.98 14.06 15.10
N ASP A 87 18.34 14.69 16.25
CA ASP A 87 19.57 15.44 16.47
C ASP A 87 20.74 14.56 16.92
N THR A 88 20.53 13.25 17.04
CA THR A 88 21.61 12.31 17.37
C THR A 88 22.72 12.39 16.31
N GLU A 89 23.94 12.69 16.76
CA GLU A 89 25.11 12.76 15.87
C GLU A 89 25.63 11.37 15.50
N ILE A 90 25.82 11.15 14.20
CA ILE A 90 26.38 9.94 13.60
C ILE A 90 27.67 10.33 12.90
N THR A 91 28.80 9.89 13.45
CA THR A 91 30.09 10.06 12.80
C THR A 91 30.36 8.89 11.87
N THR A 92 30.64 9.19 10.62
CA THR A 92 30.92 8.21 9.56
C THR A 92 32.30 7.56 9.75
N ASP A 93 32.45 6.36 9.24
CA ASP A 93 33.65 5.55 9.35
C ASP A 93 34.05 4.98 7.99
N ASP A 94 35.33 4.54 7.84
CA ASP A 94 35.80 3.89 6.62
C ASP A 94 34.95 2.66 6.23
N SER A 95 34.40 1.95 7.22
CA SER A 95 33.53 0.79 7.02
C SER A 95 32.15 1.14 6.43
N ASP A 96 31.73 2.41 6.47
CA ASP A 96 30.48 2.86 5.89
C ASP A 96 30.62 3.15 4.37
N MET A 97 31.84 3.24 3.88
CA MET A 97 32.09 3.59 2.49
C MET A 97 31.67 2.47 1.55
N VAL A 98 30.98 2.83 0.50
CA VAL A 98 30.50 1.91 -0.53
C VAL A 98 31.15 2.21 -1.87
N ASP A 99 31.27 1.18 -2.72
CA ASP A 99 31.74 1.38 -4.10
C ASP A 99 30.65 2.10 -4.93
N PRO A 100 30.86 3.35 -5.37
CA PRO A 100 29.88 4.11 -6.14
C PRO A 100 29.49 3.47 -7.48
N ALA A 101 30.30 2.57 -8.01
CA ALA A 101 30.00 1.89 -9.28
C ALA A 101 28.86 0.88 -9.15
N ASN A 102 28.64 0.35 -7.93
CA ASN A 102 27.70 -0.73 -7.68
C ASN A 102 26.64 -0.38 -6.63
N ASN A 103 26.71 0.79 -6.01
CA ASN A 103 25.82 1.18 -4.92
C ASN A 103 25.18 2.55 -5.15
N THR A 104 23.99 2.73 -4.59
CA THR A 104 23.43 4.04 -4.30
C THR A 104 24.02 4.56 -2.99
N TYR A 105 24.28 5.86 -2.89
CA TYR A 105 24.97 6.45 -1.75
C TYR A 105 24.51 7.88 -1.46
N MET A 106 24.62 8.30 -0.22
CA MET A 106 24.44 9.69 0.21
C MET A 106 25.64 10.53 -0.21
N GLY A 107 26.85 10.01 -0.06
CA GLY A 107 28.06 10.59 -0.65
C GLY A 107 28.93 11.39 0.31
N PHE A 108 28.96 11.03 1.58
CA PHE A 108 29.88 11.59 2.57
C PHE A 108 31.26 10.91 2.55
N GLY A 109 32.25 11.52 3.21
CA GLY A 109 33.55 10.91 3.50
C GLY A 109 33.62 10.31 4.91
N PRO A 110 34.68 9.52 5.23
CA PRO A 110 34.87 9.00 6.57
C PRO A 110 35.26 10.10 7.56
N GLY A 111 34.79 10.01 8.80
CA GLY A 111 35.08 10.97 9.88
C GLY A 111 34.19 12.24 9.81
N GLU A 112 33.27 12.33 8.92
CA GLU A 112 32.27 13.39 8.88
C GLU A 112 31.13 13.10 9.89
N THR A 113 30.48 14.14 10.38
CA THR A 113 29.38 13.99 11.34
C THR A 113 28.10 14.58 10.76
N TYR A 114 27.04 13.80 10.85
CA TYR A 114 25.68 14.14 10.40
C TYR A 114 24.69 13.84 11.50
N THR A 115 23.54 14.52 11.47
CA THR A 115 22.42 14.17 12.35
C THR A 115 21.70 12.90 11.87
N LEU A 116 20.97 12.24 12.74
CA LEU A 116 20.09 11.13 12.34
C LEU A 116 19.08 11.60 11.28
N LEU A 117 18.58 12.85 11.37
CA LEU A 117 17.70 13.43 10.35
C LEU A 117 18.38 13.46 8.98
N ASP A 118 19.63 13.95 8.89
CA ASP A 118 20.40 13.94 7.63
C ASP A 118 20.54 12.54 7.06
N MET A 119 20.82 11.55 7.93
CA MET A 119 20.98 10.15 7.53
C MET A 119 19.65 9.55 7.04
N ILE A 120 18.50 9.91 7.64
CA ILE A 120 17.18 9.49 7.15
C ILE A 120 16.94 10.04 5.75
N TYR A 121 17.21 11.32 5.50
CA TYR A 121 17.15 11.88 4.15
C TYR A 121 18.15 11.19 3.19
N GLY A 122 19.36 10.89 3.66
CA GLY A 122 20.35 10.13 2.92
C GLY A 122 19.90 8.72 2.53
N MET A 123 19.16 8.04 3.40
CA MET A 123 18.57 6.72 3.12
C MET A 123 17.36 6.80 2.19
N MET A 124 16.48 7.78 2.39
CA MET A 124 15.20 7.84 1.67
C MET A 124 15.36 8.40 0.26
N LEU A 125 16.08 9.52 0.07
CA LEU A 125 16.13 10.22 -1.21
C LEU A 125 17.04 9.52 -2.22
N PRO A 126 18.38 9.51 -2.07
CA PRO A 126 19.29 8.86 -3.01
C PRO A 126 19.36 7.35 -2.77
N SER A 127 18.63 6.83 -1.76
CA SER A 127 18.70 5.43 -1.35
C SER A 127 20.07 5.00 -0.83
N GLY A 128 20.78 5.88 -0.08
CA GLY A 128 22.16 5.70 0.37
C GLY A 128 22.38 4.42 1.19
N ASN A 129 23.24 3.52 0.67
CA ASN A 129 23.67 2.32 1.38
C ASN A 129 24.67 2.68 2.48
N ASP A 130 25.53 3.67 2.22
CA ASP A 130 26.46 4.28 3.17
C ASP A 130 25.72 4.83 4.41
N ALA A 131 24.69 5.64 4.19
CA ALA A 131 23.88 6.19 5.27
C ALA A 131 23.18 5.10 6.11
N ALA A 132 22.61 4.09 5.46
CA ALA A 132 21.96 2.98 6.16
C ALA A 132 22.97 2.16 7.01
N HIS A 133 24.18 1.94 6.48
CA HIS A 133 25.24 1.25 7.19
C HIS A 133 25.73 2.08 8.39
N ALA A 134 26.00 3.38 8.19
CA ALA A 134 26.46 4.29 9.25
C ALA A 134 25.46 4.38 10.41
N VAL A 135 24.15 4.46 10.10
CA VAL A 135 23.08 4.43 11.11
C VAL A 135 23.10 3.12 11.89
N ALA A 136 23.09 1.98 11.19
CA ALA A 136 23.07 0.67 11.84
C ALA A 136 24.31 0.42 12.69
N ARG A 137 25.50 0.77 12.18
CA ARG A 137 26.77 0.67 12.90
C ARG A 137 26.77 1.56 14.15
N SER A 138 26.35 2.83 14.02
CA SER A 138 26.42 3.77 15.13
C SER A 138 25.41 3.44 16.23
N LEU A 139 24.17 3.17 15.89
CA LEU A 139 23.12 2.90 16.86
C LEU A 139 23.19 1.47 17.42
N GLY A 140 23.76 0.52 16.66
CA GLY A 140 23.98 -0.83 17.13
C GLY A 140 25.23 -1.01 18.00
N TYR A 141 26.10 0.01 18.10
CA TYR A 141 27.40 -0.08 18.77
C TYR A 141 27.28 -0.38 20.27
N GLN A 142 28.14 -1.28 20.75
CA GLN A 142 28.49 -1.48 22.15
C GLN A 142 30.00 -1.45 22.32
N GLU A 143 30.48 -1.07 23.49
CA GLU A 143 31.93 -0.96 23.75
C GLU A 143 32.66 -2.26 23.41
N GLY A 144 33.66 -2.14 22.55
CA GLY A 144 34.48 -3.26 22.07
C GLY A 144 33.99 -3.96 20.81
N ASP A 145 32.87 -3.54 20.24
CA ASP A 145 32.38 -4.12 18.98
C ASP A 145 33.24 -3.74 17.77
N THR A 146 33.29 -4.65 16.81
CA THR A 146 33.63 -4.31 15.45
C THR A 146 32.45 -3.65 14.74
N PRO A 147 32.65 -2.92 13.62
CA PRO A 147 31.56 -2.38 12.81
C PRO A 147 30.51 -3.44 12.44
N ASP A 148 30.93 -4.61 11.98
CA ASP A 148 30.04 -5.70 11.59
C ASP A 148 29.18 -6.20 12.76
N GLN A 149 29.73 -6.34 13.97
CA GLN A 149 28.99 -6.74 15.16
C GLN A 149 27.92 -5.74 15.54
N SER A 150 28.21 -4.45 15.38
CA SER A 150 27.24 -3.38 15.61
C SER A 150 26.08 -3.44 14.60
N VAL A 151 26.41 -3.58 13.32
CA VAL A 151 25.40 -3.72 12.24
C VAL A 151 24.55 -4.97 12.45
N GLU A 152 25.18 -6.12 12.76
CA GLU A 152 24.46 -7.38 13.02
C GLU A 152 23.45 -7.23 14.18
N ARG A 153 23.87 -6.57 15.25
CA ARG A 153 23.00 -6.31 16.40
C ARG A 153 21.81 -5.43 16.03
N PHE A 154 22.05 -4.35 15.29
CA PHE A 154 20.99 -3.47 14.83
C PHE A 154 19.97 -4.21 13.95
N VAL A 155 20.45 -5.01 13.00
CA VAL A 155 19.60 -5.87 12.15
C VAL A 155 18.82 -6.90 12.98
N GLY A 156 19.45 -7.43 14.03
CA GLY A 156 18.78 -8.28 15.02
C GLY A 156 17.56 -7.58 15.66
N TRP A 157 17.69 -6.29 16.00
CA TRP A 157 16.58 -5.49 16.54
C TRP A 157 15.51 -5.19 15.46
N MET A 158 15.90 -4.95 14.20
CA MET A 158 14.94 -4.82 13.11
C MET A 158 14.07 -6.08 12.96
N ASN A 159 14.68 -7.26 12.93
CA ASN A 159 13.94 -8.53 12.88
C ASN A 159 13.07 -8.76 14.11
N GLN A 160 13.57 -8.34 15.27
CA GLN A 160 12.81 -8.37 16.50
C GLN A 160 11.56 -7.49 16.41
N ARG A 161 11.69 -6.27 15.87
CA ARG A 161 10.57 -5.36 15.63
C ARG A 161 9.57 -5.95 14.64
N ASN A 162 10.03 -6.57 13.57
CA ASN A 162 9.17 -7.26 12.61
C ASN A 162 8.32 -8.35 13.29
N ALA A 163 8.94 -9.14 14.18
CA ALA A 163 8.23 -10.14 14.97
C ALA A 163 7.22 -9.52 15.96
N ASP A 164 7.55 -8.38 16.57
CA ASP A 164 6.64 -7.64 17.46
C ASP A 164 5.40 -7.12 16.72
N LEU A 165 5.58 -6.69 15.47
CA LEU A 165 4.48 -6.25 14.60
C LEU A 165 3.69 -7.42 13.97
N GLY A 166 4.12 -8.66 14.17
CA GLY A 166 3.47 -9.83 13.60
C GLY A 166 3.82 -10.10 12.13
N LEU A 167 4.91 -9.52 11.62
CA LEU A 167 5.38 -9.71 10.24
C LEU A 167 6.16 -11.04 10.17
N THR A 168 5.47 -12.12 9.91
CA THR A 168 6.03 -13.48 9.99
C THR A 168 6.75 -13.94 8.72
N ASN A 169 6.62 -13.21 7.63
CA ASN A 169 7.23 -13.51 6.34
C ASN A 169 8.33 -12.53 5.96
N THR A 170 8.93 -11.86 6.97
CA THR A 170 10.01 -10.90 6.79
C THR A 170 11.24 -11.33 7.57
N HIS A 171 12.39 -11.39 6.89
CA HIS A 171 13.69 -11.64 7.50
C HIS A 171 14.75 -10.78 6.83
N LEU A 172 15.40 -9.92 7.60
CA LEU A 172 16.41 -8.98 7.13
C LEU A 172 17.79 -9.43 7.58
N LEU A 173 18.80 -9.31 6.71
CA LEU A 173 20.19 -9.69 6.99
C LEU A 173 21.16 -8.50 6.95
N ASN A 174 20.71 -7.35 6.43
CA ASN A 174 21.48 -6.12 6.40
C ASN A 174 20.55 -4.89 6.41
N PRO A 175 21.05 -3.69 6.71
CA PRO A 175 20.22 -2.47 6.82
C PRO A 175 19.92 -1.82 5.47
N THR A 176 20.53 -2.29 4.37
CA THR A 176 20.50 -1.62 3.06
C THR A 176 19.50 -2.24 2.11
N GLY A 177 19.21 -3.54 2.27
CA GLY A 177 18.46 -4.36 1.32
C GLY A 177 19.35 -4.92 0.20
N TRP A 178 20.67 -4.89 0.35
CA TRP A 178 21.56 -5.57 -0.60
C TRP A 178 21.22 -7.06 -0.66
N GLY A 179 20.99 -7.56 -1.88
CA GLY A 179 20.51 -8.92 -2.12
C GLY A 179 21.51 -9.97 -1.61
N VAL A 180 21.07 -10.74 -0.62
CA VAL A 180 21.75 -11.92 -0.11
C VAL A 180 20.72 -13.01 0.16
N GLU A 181 21.08 -14.27 -0.04
CA GLU A 181 20.19 -15.40 0.23
C GLU A 181 19.68 -15.35 1.68
N GLY A 182 18.37 -15.46 1.87
CA GLY A 182 17.74 -15.36 3.18
C GLY A 182 17.28 -13.97 3.60
N HIS A 183 17.57 -12.91 2.80
CA HIS A 183 17.00 -11.58 2.98
C HIS A 183 15.73 -11.42 2.15
N TYR A 184 14.57 -11.42 2.80
CA TYR A 184 13.29 -11.40 2.10
C TYR A 184 12.20 -10.71 2.90
N SER A 185 11.12 -10.35 2.20
CA SER A 185 9.82 -9.98 2.76
C SER A 185 8.71 -10.36 1.77
N THR A 186 7.50 -9.90 2.01
CA THR A 186 6.33 -10.05 1.13
C THR A 186 5.69 -8.68 0.86
N ALA A 187 4.92 -8.55 -0.21
CA ALA A 187 4.21 -7.29 -0.47
C ALA A 187 3.24 -6.95 0.68
N ARG A 188 2.62 -7.97 1.30
CA ARG A 188 1.75 -7.79 2.47
C ARG A 188 2.52 -7.30 3.69
N ASP A 189 3.61 -7.95 4.06
CA ASP A 189 4.39 -7.57 5.23
C ASP A 189 4.97 -6.16 5.06
N VAL A 190 5.48 -5.83 3.85
CA VAL A 190 5.97 -4.47 3.54
C VAL A 190 4.85 -3.44 3.68
N ALA A 191 3.67 -3.67 3.08
CA ALA A 191 2.56 -2.73 3.17
C ALA A 191 2.04 -2.58 4.61
N THR A 192 2.02 -3.69 5.37
CA THR A 192 1.66 -3.69 6.79
C THR A 192 2.68 -2.92 7.62
N PHE A 193 3.98 -3.09 7.34
CA PHE A 193 5.04 -2.31 7.97
C PHE A 193 4.94 -0.82 7.64
N VAL A 194 4.63 -0.47 6.38
CA VAL A 194 4.46 0.92 5.97
C VAL A 194 3.32 1.60 6.72
N ARG A 195 2.21 0.90 7.01
CA ARG A 195 1.17 1.45 7.90
C ARG A 195 1.74 1.87 9.24
N TYR A 196 2.64 1.07 9.83
CA TYR A 196 3.34 1.44 11.06
C TYR A 196 4.32 2.59 10.82
N ALA A 197 5.08 2.56 9.73
CA ALA A 197 6.06 3.59 9.37
C ALA A 197 5.40 4.98 9.17
N LEU A 198 4.16 5.04 8.69
CA LEU A 198 3.41 6.29 8.54
C LEU A 198 3.06 6.96 9.89
N THR A 199 3.25 6.28 11.03
CA THR A 199 3.12 6.91 12.36
C THR A 199 4.33 7.76 12.76
N PHE A 200 5.39 7.82 11.93
CA PHE A 200 6.59 8.62 12.12
C PHE A 200 6.59 9.82 11.15
N PRO A 201 6.14 11.01 11.58
CA PRO A 201 5.95 12.16 10.68
C PRO A 201 7.22 12.57 9.93
N ASP A 202 8.38 12.53 10.59
CA ASP A 202 9.66 12.92 10.00
C ASP A 202 10.10 11.95 8.89
N LEU A 203 9.76 10.66 9.01
CA LEU A 203 9.99 9.68 7.96
C LEU A 203 9.05 9.90 6.77
N VAL A 204 7.78 10.20 7.04
CA VAL A 204 6.79 10.55 6.00
C VAL A 204 7.26 11.77 5.22
N GLU A 205 7.71 12.83 5.91
CA GLU A 205 8.26 14.03 5.28
C GLU A 205 9.47 13.71 4.41
N ALA A 206 10.42 12.91 4.93
CA ALA A 206 11.58 12.50 4.15
C ALA A 206 11.20 11.71 2.89
N MET A 207 10.28 10.75 2.98
CA MET A 207 9.84 9.94 1.85
C MET A 207 9.12 10.77 0.76
N GLY A 208 8.48 11.90 1.13
CA GLY A 208 7.82 12.84 0.21
C GLY A 208 8.72 13.96 -0.31
N THR A 209 9.92 14.13 0.25
CA THR A 209 10.83 15.21 -0.10
C THR A 209 11.58 14.92 -1.41
N ARG A 210 11.62 15.91 -2.32
CA ARG A 210 12.31 15.78 -3.62
C ARG A 210 13.81 16.04 -3.52
N SER A 211 14.23 16.97 -2.69
CA SER A 211 15.64 17.32 -2.50
C SER A 211 15.84 17.89 -1.09
N TYR A 212 16.94 17.52 -0.47
CA TYR A 212 17.32 17.97 0.86
C TYR A 212 18.80 18.37 0.87
N THR A 213 19.14 19.40 1.62
CA THR A 213 20.54 19.84 1.80
C THR A 213 20.85 19.82 3.29
N THR A 214 21.84 19.07 3.68
CA THR A 214 22.35 18.98 5.06
C THR A 214 22.97 20.31 5.50
N ASP A 215 23.15 20.50 6.79
CA ASP A 215 23.85 21.67 7.35
C ASP A 215 25.31 21.77 6.86
N SER A 216 25.93 20.64 6.52
CA SER A 216 27.27 20.61 5.91
C SER A 216 27.29 21.03 4.43
N GLY A 217 26.14 21.21 3.80
CA GLY A 217 25.99 21.62 2.41
C GLY A 217 25.92 20.45 1.41
N LEU A 218 25.86 19.20 1.87
CA LEU A 218 25.64 18.02 1.02
C LEU A 218 24.19 17.98 0.57
N THR A 219 23.95 17.95 -0.75
CA THR A 219 22.60 17.88 -1.31
C THR A 219 22.28 16.52 -1.86
N VAL A 220 21.15 15.93 -1.42
CA VAL A 220 20.63 14.66 -1.90
C VAL A 220 19.31 14.85 -2.62
N THR A 221 19.02 14.00 -3.62
CA THR A 221 17.82 14.08 -4.46
C THR A 221 17.11 12.73 -4.48
N ASN A 222 15.78 12.80 -4.44
CA ASN A 222 14.93 11.61 -4.40
C ASN A 222 14.93 10.89 -5.76
N THR A 223 15.11 9.58 -5.70
CA THR A 223 15.04 8.69 -6.87
C THR A 223 13.61 8.40 -7.32
N ASN A 224 12.62 8.71 -6.50
CA ASN A 224 11.21 8.51 -6.81
C ASN A 224 10.69 9.59 -7.77
N LYS A 225 10.56 9.24 -9.05
CA LYS A 225 10.09 10.14 -10.10
C LYS A 225 8.60 10.46 -9.98
N LEU A 226 7.81 9.54 -9.41
CA LEU A 226 6.37 9.69 -9.29
C LEU A 226 5.98 10.89 -8.43
N LEU A 227 6.84 11.32 -7.50
CA LEU A 227 6.69 12.56 -6.73
C LEU A 227 6.52 13.82 -7.60
N SER A 228 6.91 13.78 -8.87
CA SER A 228 6.78 14.88 -9.81
C SER A 228 5.70 14.65 -10.86
N GLU A 229 5.13 13.46 -10.94
CA GLU A 229 4.25 13.01 -12.01
C GLU A 229 2.84 12.64 -11.52
N PHE A 230 2.65 12.51 -10.20
CA PHE A 230 1.37 12.16 -9.59
C PHE A 230 1.06 13.07 -8.40
N ASP A 231 0.13 14.00 -8.60
CA ASP A 231 -0.16 15.09 -7.65
C ASP A 231 -0.74 14.63 -6.31
N LEU A 232 -1.31 13.43 -6.24
CA LEU A 232 -1.85 12.86 -5.01
C LEU A 232 -0.78 12.18 -4.13
N LEU A 233 0.44 12.00 -4.66
CA LEU A 233 1.48 11.24 -3.98
C LEU A 233 2.08 12.04 -2.82
N ASP A 234 2.02 11.47 -1.62
CA ASP A 234 2.63 12.03 -0.42
C ASP A 234 4.07 11.56 -0.23
N GLY A 235 4.40 10.34 -0.70
CA GLY A 235 5.73 9.80 -0.58
C GLY A 235 5.86 8.35 -1.01
N GLY A 236 7.09 7.86 -0.95
CA GLY A 236 7.38 6.49 -1.31
C GLY A 236 8.85 6.12 -1.18
N LYS A 237 9.17 4.87 -1.54
CA LYS A 237 10.55 4.35 -1.55
C LYS A 237 10.77 3.40 -2.70
N THR A 238 11.81 3.67 -3.50
CA THR A 238 12.26 2.82 -4.61
C THR A 238 13.24 1.76 -4.16
N GLY A 239 13.24 0.62 -4.81
CA GLY A 239 14.22 -0.44 -4.64
C GLY A 239 14.51 -1.15 -5.96
N TYR A 240 15.75 -1.57 -6.16
CA TYR A 240 16.14 -2.38 -7.30
C TYR A 240 17.44 -3.13 -7.00
N ASP A 241 17.48 -4.37 -7.33
CA ASP A 241 18.68 -5.16 -7.62
C ASP A 241 18.34 -6.25 -8.65
N ASN A 242 19.33 -7.06 -9.02
CA ASN A 242 19.14 -8.08 -10.05
C ASN A 242 18.22 -9.23 -9.59
N ASP A 243 18.14 -9.48 -8.29
CA ASP A 243 17.38 -10.58 -7.71
C ASP A 243 15.94 -10.15 -7.38
N SER A 244 15.74 -8.91 -6.95
CA SER A 244 14.44 -8.37 -6.58
C SER A 244 13.63 -7.83 -7.77
N GLY A 245 14.30 -7.45 -8.87
CA GLY A 245 13.68 -6.59 -9.87
C GLY A 245 13.34 -5.20 -9.32
N TYR A 246 12.43 -4.48 -9.95
CA TYR A 246 11.97 -3.18 -9.46
C TYR A 246 10.94 -3.35 -8.35
N CYS A 247 11.20 -2.68 -7.22
CA CYS A 247 10.35 -2.65 -6.05
C CYS A 247 9.95 -1.22 -5.72
N LEU A 248 8.71 -0.98 -5.33
CA LEU A 248 8.21 0.35 -5.04
C LEU A 248 7.17 0.31 -3.91
N ILE A 249 7.36 1.15 -2.92
CA ILE A 249 6.35 1.59 -1.96
C ILE A 249 5.88 2.96 -2.41
N GLU A 250 4.57 3.18 -2.46
CA GLU A 250 3.98 4.50 -2.62
C GLU A 250 2.81 4.67 -1.66
N PHE A 251 2.63 5.88 -1.15
CA PHE A 251 1.44 6.24 -0.41
C PHE A 251 0.94 7.61 -0.88
N ALA A 252 -0.38 7.72 -0.97
CA ALA A 252 -1.06 8.87 -1.52
C ALA A 252 -2.30 9.18 -0.70
N SER A 253 -2.67 10.45 -0.62
CA SER A 253 -3.88 10.89 0.08
C SER A 253 -4.85 11.58 -0.86
N LEU A 254 -6.13 11.26 -0.67
CA LEU A 254 -7.26 11.93 -1.32
C LEU A 254 -8.37 12.10 -0.30
N ASP A 255 -8.84 13.33 -0.12
CA ASP A 255 -9.77 13.69 0.94
C ASP A 255 -9.25 13.23 2.32
N ASP A 256 -10.05 12.49 3.09
CA ASP A 256 -9.69 11.96 4.42
C ASP A 256 -9.15 10.53 4.36
N SER A 257 -8.57 10.09 3.23
CA SER A 257 -8.13 8.72 3.03
C SER A 257 -6.69 8.68 2.53
N THR A 258 -5.86 7.85 3.16
CA THR A 258 -4.51 7.53 2.68
C THR A 258 -4.45 6.08 2.20
N MET A 259 -3.97 5.86 0.99
CA MET A 259 -3.76 4.53 0.41
C MET A 259 -2.26 4.22 0.33
N ILE A 260 -1.91 2.97 0.58
CA ILE A 260 -0.55 2.45 0.43
C ILE A 260 -0.56 1.41 -0.69
N SER A 261 0.32 1.54 -1.68
CA SER A 261 0.59 0.51 -2.67
C SER A 261 2.02 -0.01 -2.54
N VAL A 262 2.18 -1.32 -2.70
CA VAL A 262 3.49 -1.98 -2.77
C VAL A 262 3.50 -2.87 -3.98
N THR A 263 4.52 -2.68 -4.83
CA THR A 263 4.80 -3.54 -5.98
C THR A 263 6.20 -4.13 -5.85
N LEU A 264 6.34 -5.43 -6.14
CA LEU A 264 7.59 -6.17 -6.10
C LEU A 264 7.79 -6.94 -7.42
N ASP A 265 9.05 -7.12 -7.80
CA ASP A 265 9.45 -7.80 -9.04
C ASP A 265 8.76 -7.17 -10.26
N GLY A 266 8.82 -5.84 -10.32
CA GLY A 266 8.34 -5.04 -11.43
C GLY A 266 9.24 -5.17 -12.66
N VAL A 267 8.68 -4.97 -13.84
CA VAL A 267 9.36 -5.10 -15.13
C VAL A 267 9.81 -3.73 -15.62
N ALA A 268 10.90 -3.70 -16.28
CA ALA A 268 11.64 -2.65 -16.99
C ALA A 268 11.16 -1.18 -16.95
N PRO A 269 12.06 -0.22 -17.17
CA PRO A 269 11.94 1.16 -16.69
C PRO A 269 10.66 1.87 -17.16
N GLY A 270 9.84 2.32 -16.20
CA GLY A 270 8.64 3.11 -16.41
C GLY A 270 7.35 2.41 -16.00
N ASP A 271 7.12 1.19 -16.43
CA ASP A 271 5.84 0.50 -16.23
C ASP A 271 5.55 0.20 -14.75
N TRP A 272 6.57 -0.03 -13.95
CA TRP A 272 6.43 -0.28 -12.52
C TRP A 272 5.98 0.96 -11.70
N TYR A 273 6.26 2.17 -12.17
CA TYR A 273 5.67 3.39 -11.60
C TYR A 273 4.19 3.49 -11.95
N ASP A 274 3.83 3.17 -13.20
CA ASP A 274 2.44 3.16 -13.64
C ASP A 274 1.60 2.14 -12.86
N ASP A 275 2.15 0.98 -12.52
CA ASP A 275 1.49 -0.02 -11.69
C ASP A 275 1.00 0.58 -10.37
N ASN A 276 1.85 1.32 -9.65
CA ASN A 276 1.49 1.94 -8.36
C ASN A 276 0.42 3.02 -8.53
N ARG A 277 0.52 3.86 -9.57
CA ARG A 277 -0.51 4.85 -9.87
C ARG A 277 -1.86 4.22 -10.18
N VAL A 278 -1.87 3.12 -10.95
CA VAL A 278 -3.10 2.36 -11.25
C VAL A 278 -3.69 1.76 -9.98
N LEU A 279 -2.86 1.17 -9.12
CA LEU A 279 -3.29 0.57 -7.85
C LEU A 279 -3.90 1.61 -6.90
N LEU A 280 -3.24 2.75 -6.72
CA LEU A 280 -3.70 3.82 -5.83
C LEU A 280 -5.02 4.40 -6.32
N ASN A 281 -5.14 4.75 -7.62
CA ASN A 281 -6.38 5.24 -8.20
C ASN A 281 -7.53 4.21 -8.05
N TYR A 282 -7.26 2.94 -8.35
CA TYR A 282 -8.24 1.87 -8.17
C TYR A 282 -8.76 1.78 -6.72
N ALA A 283 -7.88 1.92 -5.73
CA ALA A 283 -8.28 1.86 -4.32
C ALA A 283 -9.14 3.07 -3.92
N PHE A 284 -8.79 4.29 -4.36
CA PHE A 284 -9.61 5.48 -4.12
C PHE A 284 -10.97 5.37 -4.79
N ASP A 285 -11.02 4.99 -6.06
CA ASP A 285 -12.27 4.82 -6.81
C ASP A 285 -13.17 3.77 -6.15
N THR A 286 -12.61 2.61 -5.78
CA THR A 286 -13.35 1.53 -5.12
C THR A 286 -13.89 1.98 -3.76
N LYS A 287 -13.09 2.68 -2.94
CA LYS A 287 -13.54 3.21 -1.64
C LYS A 287 -14.69 4.20 -1.81
N SER A 288 -14.59 5.09 -2.79
CA SER A 288 -15.64 6.07 -3.11
C SER A 288 -16.93 5.39 -3.58
N GLU A 289 -16.85 4.41 -4.49
CA GLU A 289 -18.00 3.65 -4.97
C GLU A 289 -18.71 2.89 -3.84
N MET A 290 -17.95 2.25 -2.95
CA MET A 290 -18.50 1.56 -1.77
C MET A 290 -19.23 2.55 -0.84
N ALA A 291 -18.69 3.73 -0.62
CA ALA A 291 -19.31 4.78 0.19
C ALA A 291 -20.63 5.27 -0.43
N ASP A 292 -20.65 5.51 -1.74
CA ASP A 292 -21.85 5.95 -2.48
C ASP A 292 -22.96 4.89 -2.46
N GLN A 293 -22.59 3.60 -2.47
CA GLN A 293 -23.53 2.47 -2.40
C GLN A 293 -23.88 2.09 -0.97
N ASN A 294 -23.31 2.73 0.03
CA ASN A 294 -23.43 2.39 1.45
C ASN A 294 -23.07 0.91 1.73
N GLU A 295 -22.06 0.40 1.02
CA GLU A 295 -21.55 -0.96 1.19
C GLU A 295 -20.48 -1.02 2.28
N ALA A 296 -20.56 -2.06 3.13
CA ALA A 296 -19.52 -2.35 4.11
C ALA A 296 -18.39 -3.12 3.45
N PHE A 297 -17.14 -2.79 3.81
CA PHE A 297 -15.98 -3.55 3.36
C PHE A 297 -16.06 -5.00 3.86
N SER A 298 -15.87 -5.95 2.94
CA SER A 298 -15.97 -7.39 3.22
C SER A 298 -14.69 -8.17 2.81
N GLY A 299 -13.64 -7.45 2.40
CA GLY A 299 -12.37 -8.02 1.95
C GLY A 299 -11.40 -8.36 3.09
N ASN A 300 -10.18 -8.69 2.72
CA ASN A 300 -9.09 -8.97 3.65
C ASN A 300 -8.54 -7.69 4.27
N VAL A 301 -8.00 -7.80 5.48
CA VAL A 301 -7.40 -6.69 6.23
C VAL A 301 -5.94 -7.05 6.56
N ALA A 302 -5.03 -6.09 6.34
CA ALA A 302 -3.64 -6.16 6.77
C ALA A 302 -3.48 -5.35 8.06
N SER A 303 -3.29 -6.04 9.17
CA SER A 303 -3.11 -5.40 10.48
C SER A 303 -1.76 -5.76 11.07
N TYR A 304 -1.08 -4.79 11.67
CA TYR A 304 0.08 -5.05 12.52
C TYR A 304 -0.34 -5.17 13.98
N LEU A 305 0.43 -5.92 14.76
CA LEU A 305 0.25 -6.00 16.19
C LEU A 305 0.79 -4.73 16.84
N ASP A 306 0.15 -4.29 17.96
CA ASP A 306 0.80 -3.32 18.82
C ASP A 306 2.16 -3.88 19.27
N PRO A 307 3.28 -3.13 19.08
CA PRO A 307 4.62 -3.63 19.40
C PRO A 307 4.77 -4.11 20.86
N ALA A 308 4.12 -3.47 21.81
CA ALA A 308 4.15 -3.89 23.21
C ALA A 308 3.44 -5.24 23.42
N ALA A 309 2.32 -5.45 22.73
CA ALA A 309 1.60 -6.73 22.76
C ALA A 309 2.37 -7.83 22.04
N GLY A 310 3.03 -7.54 20.93
CA GLY A 310 3.92 -8.46 20.24
C GLY A 310 5.09 -8.94 21.14
N GLN A 311 5.70 -8.02 21.90
CA GLN A 311 6.74 -8.36 22.90
C GLN A 311 6.20 -9.29 24.00
N LEU A 312 4.99 -9.02 24.51
CA LEU A 312 4.35 -9.86 25.53
C LEU A 312 4.06 -11.26 24.99
N ALA A 313 3.54 -11.36 23.75
CA ALA A 313 3.24 -12.64 23.11
C ALA A 313 4.50 -13.51 22.95
N ARG A 314 5.65 -12.93 22.55
CA ARG A 314 6.92 -13.64 22.44
C ARG A 314 7.47 -14.07 23.81
N SER A 315 7.41 -13.21 24.80
CA SER A 315 7.85 -13.55 26.17
C SER A 315 7.08 -14.73 26.72
N ALA A 316 5.79 -14.85 26.41
CA ALA A 316 4.95 -15.97 26.76
C ALA A 316 5.35 -17.27 26.03
N GLN A 317 5.76 -17.20 24.77
CA GLN A 317 6.23 -18.35 23.99
C GLN A 317 7.56 -18.90 24.52
N VAL A 318 8.49 -18.05 24.90
CA VAL A 318 9.81 -18.43 25.48
C VAL A 318 9.65 -19.03 26.88
N GLY A 319 8.65 -18.60 27.62
CA GLY A 319 8.37 -19.09 29.00
C GLY A 319 7.63 -20.43 29.11
N GLY A 320 7.27 -21.08 28.01
CA GLY A 320 6.83 -22.48 27.98
C GLY A 320 5.45 -22.77 28.60
N SER A 321 4.47 -21.89 28.48
CA SER A 321 3.07 -22.18 28.79
C SER A 321 2.16 -21.74 27.66
N PHE A 322 1.58 -22.72 26.95
CA PHE A 322 0.58 -22.49 25.88
C PHE A 322 -0.72 -21.95 26.51
N ALA A 323 -0.88 -20.64 26.54
CA ALA A 323 -2.22 -20.07 26.62
C ALA A 323 -2.80 -20.07 25.21
N SER A 324 -4.04 -20.54 25.06
CA SER A 324 -4.70 -20.67 23.76
C SER A 324 -4.71 -19.34 23.02
N THR A 325 -4.35 -19.37 21.74
CA THR A 325 -4.28 -18.24 20.81
C THR A 325 -5.58 -17.41 20.71
N ASP A 326 -6.72 -18.00 21.06
CA ASP A 326 -8.04 -17.33 20.94
C ASP A 326 -8.26 -16.18 21.94
N THR A 327 -7.51 -16.14 23.05
CA THR A 327 -7.64 -15.06 24.05
C THR A 327 -6.75 -13.87 23.76
N LEU A 328 -5.69 -14.02 22.96
CA LEU A 328 -4.74 -12.96 22.63
C LEU A 328 -5.20 -12.08 21.45
N VAL A 329 -5.97 -12.64 20.52
CA VAL A 329 -6.45 -11.92 19.33
C VAL A 329 -7.53 -10.87 19.70
N ALA A 330 -8.31 -11.08 20.77
CA ALA A 330 -9.38 -10.18 21.17
C ALA A 330 -8.91 -8.94 21.97
N ALA A 331 -7.64 -8.92 22.44
CA ALA A 331 -7.15 -7.84 23.29
C ALA A 331 -6.28 -6.79 22.56
N THR A 332 -6.05 -6.91 21.25
CA THR A 332 -4.89 -6.25 20.65
C THR A 332 -5.17 -5.44 19.38
N ILE A 333 -6.42 -5.22 19.03
CA ILE A 333 -6.74 -4.21 18.00
C ILE A 333 -6.92 -2.88 18.71
N LYS A 334 -5.85 -2.11 18.86
CA LYS A 334 -5.95 -0.70 19.20
C LYS A 334 -6.26 0.05 17.91
N GLU A 335 -7.51 0.46 17.73
CA GLU A 335 -7.81 1.55 16.81
C GLU A 335 -6.93 2.73 17.20
N PRO A 336 -6.28 3.42 16.24
CA PRO A 336 -5.57 4.65 16.56
C PRO A 336 -6.57 5.61 17.20
N GLU A 337 -6.36 5.99 18.46
CA GLU A 337 -7.05 7.11 19.04
C GLU A 337 -6.76 8.31 18.16
N ALA A 338 -7.78 8.83 17.48
CA ALA A 338 -7.69 10.06 16.74
C ALA A 338 -7.29 11.17 17.72
N GLU A 339 -6.00 11.42 17.85
CA GLU A 339 -5.53 12.69 18.38
C GLU A 339 -5.97 13.75 17.39
N THR A 340 -7.00 14.50 17.76
CA THR A 340 -7.43 15.71 17.08
C THR A 340 -6.28 16.71 17.11
N SER A 341 -5.41 16.62 16.11
CA SER A 341 -4.46 17.66 15.77
C SER A 341 -5.26 18.86 15.29
N THR A 342 -5.56 19.79 16.20
CA THR A 342 -6.10 21.10 15.87
C THR A 342 -5.02 21.92 15.19
N PHE A 343 -4.83 21.75 13.89
CA PHE A 343 -4.13 22.74 13.09
C PHE A 343 -5.02 23.99 13.02
N ALA A 344 -4.55 25.07 13.62
CA ALA A 344 -5.18 26.38 13.54
C ALA A 344 -5.19 26.85 12.08
N VAL A 345 -6.33 26.74 11.43
CA VAL A 345 -6.59 27.33 10.14
C VAL A 345 -6.63 28.83 10.30
N LYS A 346 -5.72 29.52 9.63
CA LYS A 346 -5.68 30.98 9.52
C LYS A 346 -6.92 31.43 8.74
N PRO A 347 -7.72 32.39 9.23
CA PRO A 347 -8.94 32.79 8.54
C PRO A 347 -8.62 33.48 7.21
N THR A 348 -9.20 32.95 6.13
CA THR A 348 -9.32 33.65 4.84
C THR A 348 -10.45 34.67 4.91
N PRO A 349 -10.34 35.83 4.22
CA PRO A 349 -11.33 36.90 4.34
C PRO A 349 -12.65 36.54 3.65
N GLU A 350 -13.75 36.93 4.34
CA GLU A 350 -15.12 36.83 3.88
C GLU A 350 -15.34 37.40 2.49
N THR A 351 -15.87 36.60 1.57
CA THR A 351 -16.54 37.10 0.38
C THR A 351 -18.04 36.91 0.51
N ASN A 352 -18.72 38.03 0.35
CA ASN A 352 -20.14 38.22 0.50
C ASN A 352 -21.01 37.24 -0.27
N SER A 353 -22.07 36.80 0.44
CA SER A 353 -23.21 36.06 -0.08
C SER A 353 -23.91 36.80 -1.22
N VAL A 354 -24.09 36.13 -2.35
CA VAL A 354 -25.17 36.42 -3.28
C VAL A 354 -26.05 35.15 -3.38
N ALA A 355 -27.08 35.12 -2.57
CA ALA A 355 -28.20 34.24 -2.79
C ALA A 355 -29.01 34.78 -3.97
N ASN A 356 -29.15 34.01 -5.05
CA ASN A 356 -30.28 34.25 -5.94
C ASN A 356 -30.69 33.02 -6.75
N LYS A 357 -31.91 32.57 -6.45
CA LYS A 357 -32.93 32.03 -7.33
C LYS A 357 -32.45 31.34 -8.62
N ILE A 358 -32.41 30.04 -8.62
CA ILE A 358 -32.63 29.25 -9.84
C ILE A 358 -33.92 28.47 -9.63
N GLY A 359 -34.93 28.82 -10.42
CA GLY A 359 -36.26 28.22 -10.37
C GLY A 359 -36.29 26.82 -11.01
N ASP A 360 -37.40 26.13 -10.75
CA ASP A 360 -37.76 24.75 -11.09
C ASP A 360 -37.66 24.32 -12.58
N GLN A 361 -37.09 25.11 -13.46
CA GLN A 361 -36.89 24.77 -14.87
C GLN A 361 -35.55 24.11 -15.19
N GLY A 362 -34.59 24.11 -14.28
CA GLY A 362 -33.26 23.53 -14.51
C GLY A 362 -33.23 21.99 -14.50
N ILE A 363 -34.14 21.37 -13.79
CA ILE A 363 -34.13 19.90 -13.60
C ILE A 363 -34.57 19.15 -14.87
N TRP A 364 -35.46 19.72 -15.67
CA TRP A 364 -35.93 19.05 -16.90
C TRP A 364 -34.95 19.11 -18.07
N VAL A 365 -34.03 20.07 -18.10
CA VAL A 365 -33.02 20.18 -19.16
C VAL A 365 -31.91 19.17 -18.94
N ALA A 366 -31.53 18.88 -17.68
CA ALA A 366 -30.52 17.88 -17.36
C ALA A 366 -30.99 16.45 -17.65
N ALA A 367 -32.24 16.12 -17.35
CA ALA A 367 -32.83 14.80 -17.65
C ALA A 367 -32.93 14.52 -19.17
N GLY A 368 -33.24 15.55 -19.97
CA GLY A 368 -33.29 15.43 -21.42
C GLY A 368 -31.96 15.16 -22.11
N THR A 369 -30.88 15.73 -21.60
CA THR A 369 -29.52 15.55 -22.17
C THR A 369 -28.94 14.17 -21.87
N VAL A 370 -29.20 13.60 -20.69
CA VAL A 370 -28.75 12.25 -20.34
C VAL A 370 -29.49 11.20 -21.19
N ALA A 371 -30.83 11.34 -21.39
CA ALA A 371 -31.59 10.42 -22.24
C ALA A 371 -31.14 10.44 -23.72
N ALA A 372 -30.76 11.61 -24.24
CA ALA A 372 -30.26 11.74 -25.60
C ALA A 372 -28.87 11.11 -25.80
N LEU A 373 -28.02 11.18 -24.78
CA LEU A 373 -26.66 10.56 -24.81
C LEU A 373 -26.72 9.04 -24.73
N VAL A 374 -27.65 8.47 -23.96
CA VAL A 374 -27.86 7.02 -23.89
C VAL A 374 -28.39 6.47 -25.21
N LEU A 375 -29.36 7.17 -25.86
CA LEU A 375 -29.90 6.78 -27.17
C LEU A 375 -28.82 6.86 -28.27
N LEU A 376 -27.97 7.88 -28.27
CA LEU A 376 -26.90 8.02 -29.25
C LEU A 376 -25.81 6.92 -29.10
N ARG A 377 -25.47 6.53 -27.87
CA ARG A 377 -24.58 5.40 -27.61
C ARG A 377 -25.18 4.06 -28.06
N GLY A 378 -26.45 3.83 -27.82
CA GLY A 378 -27.15 2.63 -28.28
C GLY A 378 -27.16 2.51 -29.81
N ILE A 379 -27.42 3.60 -30.54
CA ILE A 379 -27.41 3.63 -32.01
C ILE A 379 -25.99 3.42 -32.55
N TRP A 380 -24.95 3.97 -31.89
CA TRP A 380 -23.56 3.79 -32.30
C TRP A 380 -23.08 2.35 -32.10
N ALA A 381 -23.42 1.71 -30.96
CA ALA A 381 -23.11 0.30 -30.69
C ALA A 381 -23.81 -0.63 -31.69
N PHE A 382 -25.08 -0.37 -32.03
CA PHE A 382 -25.82 -1.18 -33.00
C PHE A 382 -25.29 -1.05 -34.44
N ARG A 383 -24.76 0.14 -34.83
CA ARG A 383 -24.11 0.34 -36.13
C ARG A 383 -22.75 -0.34 -36.20
N ARG A 384 -21.99 -0.38 -35.11
CA ARG A 384 -20.68 -1.05 -35.06
C ARG A 384 -20.85 -2.57 -35.21
N HIS A 385 -21.81 -3.18 -34.53
CA HIS A 385 -22.08 -4.63 -34.66
C HIS A 385 -22.48 -5.04 -36.07
N ARG A 386 -23.15 -4.18 -36.84
CA ARG A 386 -23.54 -4.45 -38.24
C ARG A 386 -22.36 -4.33 -39.22
N HIS A 387 -21.31 -3.58 -38.87
CA HIS A 387 -20.11 -3.45 -39.70
C HIS A 387 -19.19 -4.64 -39.56
N ASP A 388 -19.11 -5.21 -38.37
CA ASP A 388 -18.26 -6.36 -38.07
C ASP A 388 -18.82 -7.66 -38.68
N ASP A 389 -20.15 -7.79 -38.80
CA ASP A 389 -20.80 -8.93 -39.48
C ASP A 389 -20.62 -8.93 -41.00
N GLN A 390 -20.35 -7.78 -41.62
CA GLN A 390 -20.11 -7.71 -43.08
C GLN A 390 -18.63 -7.94 -43.43
N ALA A 391 -17.72 -7.77 -42.49
CA ALA A 391 -16.28 -8.01 -42.71
C ALA A 391 -15.88 -9.49 -42.55
N SER A 392 -16.75 -10.33 -42.02
CA SER A 392 -16.51 -11.79 -41.89
C SER A 392 -17.06 -12.65 -43.04
N LEU A 393 -17.63 -12.04 -44.08
CA LEU A 393 -18.23 -12.70 -45.27
C LEU A 393 -17.56 -12.29 -46.59
N ALA A 394 -16.37 -11.68 -46.58
CA ALA A 394 -15.60 -11.34 -47.76
C ALA A 394 -14.24 -12.05 -47.77
#